data_cf82a28bf2d71e485c2cc4b4f30cf54e
#
_entry.id   cf82a28bf2d71e485c2cc4b4f30cf54e
#
_cell.length_a   1.000
_cell.length_b   1.000
_cell.length_c   1.000
_cell.angle_alpha   90.00
_cell.angle_beta   90.00
_cell.angle_gamma   90.00
#
_symmetry.space_group_name_H-M   'P 1'
#
loop_
_entity.id
_entity.type
_entity.pdbx_description
1 polymer ?
#
loop_
_entity_poly.entity_id
_entity_poly.type
_entity_poly.pdbx_seq_one_letter_code
_entity_poly.pdbx_strand_id
1 'polypeptide(L)'
;SGGRELGEDEGTGIVHIAPGCGPEDHGLGKLHGSPMVGPLDEEGNYLPSFGEFSGKFAHDVPEEVANALKKKGYFYKNEKYTHRYAHCWRCGTPLLYRQVDEWYISMDTLRHDMMRVSEQIDWVPTFGKERELDWLKNMHDWMISKKRYWGLALPIWEYPDGTFEVIGSYEELKERAVEGWEQFDGHTPH
;
A
#
# COMPACT_ATOMS: atom_id res chain seq x y z
N SER A 1 -0.41 13.87 12.70
CA SER A 1 -1.30 12.73 12.89
C SER A 1 -2.72 13.18 12.58
N GLY A 2 -3.15 12.96 11.34
CA GLY A 2 -4.48 13.33 10.88
C GLY A 2 -5.46 12.17 11.05
N GLY A 3 -5.67 11.67 12.28
CA GLY A 3 -6.85 10.89 12.57
C GLY A 3 -8.05 11.80 12.39
N ARG A 4 -9.07 11.38 11.63
CA ARG A 4 -10.37 12.06 11.67
C ARG A 4 -10.83 12.01 13.11
N GLU A 5 -10.80 13.16 13.78
CA GLU A 5 -11.49 13.29 15.04
C GLU A 5 -12.97 13.06 14.75
N LEU A 6 -13.57 12.10 15.43
CA LEU A 6 -15.03 11.96 15.44
C LEU A 6 -15.58 13.25 16.03
N GLY A 7 -16.46 13.93 15.29
CA GLY A 7 -17.20 15.07 15.85
C GLY A 7 -17.95 14.61 17.10
N GLU A 8 -17.96 15.42 18.15
CA GLU A 8 -18.65 15.10 19.41
C GLU A 8 -20.13 14.72 19.21
N ASP A 9 -20.72 15.13 18.09
CA ASP A 9 -22.12 14.90 17.71
C ASP A 9 -22.31 13.81 16.65
N GLU A 10 -21.25 13.06 16.24
CA GLU A 10 -21.33 12.05 15.20
C GLU A 10 -21.18 10.62 15.73
N GLY A 11 -22.19 9.77 15.43
CA GLY A 11 -22.15 8.34 15.70
C GLY A 11 -22.22 7.96 17.18
N THR A 12 -21.57 6.85 17.52
CA THR A 12 -21.59 6.26 18.86
C THR A 12 -20.34 6.58 19.69
N GLY A 13 -19.37 7.29 19.12
CA GLY A 13 -18.03 7.46 19.72
C GLY A 13 -17.15 6.21 19.65
N ILE A 14 -17.63 5.12 19.01
CA ILE A 14 -16.88 3.88 18.82
C ILE A 14 -16.57 3.74 17.33
N VAL A 15 -15.27 3.64 17.00
CA VAL A 15 -14.80 3.46 15.64
C VAL A 15 -14.29 2.04 15.46
N HIS A 16 -14.73 1.39 14.38
CA HIS A 16 -14.16 0.12 13.94
C HIS A 16 -12.83 0.38 13.23
N ILE A 17 -11.77 -0.30 13.65
CA ILE A 17 -10.44 -0.21 13.07
C ILE A 17 -10.10 -1.55 12.41
N ALA A 18 -9.79 -1.52 11.12
CA ALA A 18 -9.38 -2.68 10.32
C ALA A 18 -7.99 -2.45 9.70
N PRO A 19 -6.89 -2.72 10.42
CA PRO A 19 -5.53 -2.36 10.01
C PRO A 19 -5.07 -2.91 8.66
N GLY A 20 -5.69 -4.00 8.19
CA GLY A 20 -5.42 -4.58 6.87
C GLY A 20 -6.22 -3.98 5.71
N CYS A 21 -7.15 -3.03 5.97
CA CYS A 21 -8.14 -2.61 4.98
C CYS A 21 -8.14 -1.10 4.67
N GLY A 22 -7.19 -0.34 5.20
CA GLY A 22 -7.07 1.09 4.90
C GLY A 22 -5.78 1.70 5.46
N PRO A 23 -5.27 2.80 4.87
CA PRO A 23 -4.01 3.40 5.28
C PRO A 23 -4.05 4.03 6.68
N GLU A 24 -5.15 4.69 7.03
CA GLU A 24 -5.33 5.30 8.35
C GLU A 24 -5.41 4.22 9.44
N ASP A 25 -6.21 3.18 9.21
CA ASP A 25 -6.36 2.05 10.12
C ASP A 25 -5.04 1.27 10.25
N HIS A 26 -4.29 1.15 9.15
CA HIS A 26 -2.96 0.54 9.15
C HIS A 26 -1.98 1.32 10.04
N GLY A 27 -1.97 2.64 9.93
CA GLY A 27 -1.15 3.51 10.78
C GLY A 27 -1.49 3.37 12.27
N LEU A 28 -2.78 3.37 12.60
CA LEU A 28 -3.26 3.13 13.96
C LEU A 28 -2.91 1.73 14.45
N GLY A 29 -3.05 0.73 13.59
CA GLY A 29 -2.67 -0.65 13.90
C GLY A 29 -1.20 -0.79 14.27
N LYS A 30 -0.30 -0.15 13.51
CA LYS A 30 1.13 -0.09 13.83
C LYS A 30 1.40 0.61 15.16
N LEU A 31 0.76 1.75 15.38
CA LEU A 31 0.95 2.54 16.60
C LEU A 31 0.53 1.79 17.86
N HIS A 32 -0.54 1.02 17.79
CA HIS A 32 -1.12 0.31 18.94
C HIS A 32 -0.77 -1.18 18.98
N GLY A 33 0.04 -1.70 18.06
CA GLY A 33 0.38 -3.11 18.00
C GLY A 33 -0.81 -4.03 17.73
N SER A 34 -1.82 -3.54 17.00
CA SER A 34 -3.02 -4.32 16.67
C SER A 34 -2.71 -5.38 15.62
N PRO A 35 -3.41 -6.54 15.63
CA PRO A 35 -3.22 -7.56 14.62
C PRO A 35 -3.50 -7.03 13.22
N MET A 36 -2.59 -7.31 12.29
CA MET A 36 -2.74 -7.01 10.87
C MET A 36 -3.36 -8.22 10.18
N VAL A 37 -4.59 -8.09 9.71
CA VAL A 37 -5.30 -9.18 9.03
C VAL A 37 -5.47 -8.81 7.56
N GLY A 38 -4.78 -9.54 6.68
CA GLY A 38 -4.92 -9.46 5.23
C GLY A 38 -5.84 -10.57 4.74
N PRO A 39 -7.13 -10.31 4.49
CA PRO A 39 -8.10 -11.36 4.18
C PRO A 39 -8.10 -11.81 2.71
N LEU A 40 -7.47 -11.07 1.80
CA LEU A 40 -7.65 -11.22 0.35
C LEU A 40 -6.36 -11.66 -0.35
N ASP A 41 -6.53 -12.49 -1.37
CA ASP A 41 -5.50 -12.87 -2.34
C ASP A 41 -5.28 -11.77 -3.42
N GLU A 42 -4.48 -12.08 -4.44
CA GLU A 42 -4.15 -11.13 -5.51
C GLU A 42 -5.34 -10.84 -6.45
N GLU A 43 -6.29 -11.72 -6.55
CA GLU A 43 -7.52 -11.57 -7.32
C GLU A 43 -8.66 -10.91 -6.52
N GLY A 44 -8.47 -10.65 -5.23
CA GLY A 44 -9.46 -10.04 -4.36
C GLY A 44 -10.45 -11.04 -3.77
N ASN A 45 -10.12 -12.34 -3.78
CA ASN A 45 -10.91 -13.37 -3.14
C ASN A 45 -10.45 -13.61 -1.71
N TYR A 46 -11.35 -14.03 -0.85
CA TYR A 46 -11.02 -14.38 0.52
C TYR A 46 -10.11 -15.60 0.58
N LEU A 47 -9.06 -15.50 1.39
CA LEU A 47 -8.12 -16.60 1.66
C LEU A 47 -8.82 -17.83 2.28
N PRO A 48 -8.25 -19.04 2.14
CA PRO A 48 -8.85 -20.28 2.66
C PRO A 48 -9.17 -20.27 4.16
N SER A 49 -8.50 -19.43 4.94
CA SER A 49 -8.72 -19.30 6.39
C SER A 49 -9.99 -18.55 6.79
N PHE A 50 -10.74 -17.99 5.83
CA PHE A 50 -11.92 -17.16 6.11
C PHE A 50 -13.27 -17.93 6.03
N GLY A 51 -13.24 -19.23 6.30
CA GLY A 51 -14.42 -20.06 6.50
C GLY A 51 -15.39 -20.04 5.31
N GLU A 52 -16.65 -19.66 5.55
CA GLU A 52 -17.71 -19.66 4.53
C GLU A 52 -17.49 -18.62 3.40
N PHE A 53 -16.57 -17.69 3.56
CA PHE A 53 -16.22 -16.68 2.56
C PHE A 53 -15.03 -17.08 1.70
N SER A 54 -14.29 -18.14 2.07
CA SER A 54 -13.09 -18.61 1.36
C SER A 54 -13.32 -18.80 -0.13
N GLY A 55 -12.42 -18.22 -0.94
CA GLY A 55 -12.47 -18.30 -2.40
C GLY A 55 -13.53 -17.42 -3.06
N LYS A 56 -14.30 -16.63 -2.30
CA LYS A 56 -15.30 -15.71 -2.85
C LYS A 56 -14.72 -14.32 -3.03
N PHE A 57 -15.12 -13.65 -4.09
CA PHE A 57 -14.72 -12.28 -4.35
C PHE A 57 -15.32 -11.32 -3.33
N ALA A 58 -14.51 -10.41 -2.81
CA ALA A 58 -14.89 -9.56 -1.68
C ALA A 58 -16.13 -8.68 -1.92
N HIS A 59 -16.35 -8.23 -3.16
CA HIS A 59 -17.52 -7.43 -3.50
C HIS A 59 -18.82 -8.24 -3.63
N ASP A 60 -18.74 -9.58 -3.72
CA ASP A 60 -19.92 -10.43 -3.93
C ASP A 60 -20.52 -10.96 -2.63
N VAL A 61 -19.83 -10.78 -1.48
CA VAL A 61 -20.25 -11.37 -0.20
C VAL A 61 -21.07 -10.48 0.77
N PRO A 62 -21.44 -9.22 0.51
CA PRO A 62 -22.10 -8.36 1.50
C PRO A 62 -23.40 -8.96 2.08
N GLU A 63 -24.21 -9.63 1.25
CA GLU A 63 -25.45 -10.27 1.72
C GLU A 63 -25.17 -11.49 2.60
N GLU A 64 -24.13 -12.25 2.25
CA GLU A 64 -23.72 -13.43 3.03
C GLU A 64 -23.18 -13.01 4.39
N VAL A 65 -22.38 -11.93 4.44
CA VAL A 65 -21.89 -11.34 5.70
C VAL A 65 -23.08 -10.92 6.57
N ALA A 66 -24.06 -10.22 6.00
CA ALA A 66 -25.26 -9.82 6.71
C ALA A 66 -26.02 -11.04 7.27
N ASN A 67 -26.14 -12.11 6.49
CA ASN A 67 -26.78 -13.34 6.92
C ASN A 67 -25.99 -14.07 8.02
N ALA A 68 -24.66 -14.10 7.93
CA ALA A 68 -23.80 -14.67 8.96
C ALA A 68 -23.93 -13.90 10.30
N LEU A 69 -24.01 -12.57 10.23
CA LEU A 69 -24.24 -11.73 11.40
C LEU A 69 -25.63 -11.94 12.03
N LYS A 70 -26.67 -12.11 11.18
CA LYS A 70 -28.02 -12.46 11.66
C LYS A 70 -28.03 -13.79 12.41
N LYS A 71 -27.40 -14.82 11.86
CA LYS A 71 -27.29 -16.13 12.51
C LYS A 71 -26.59 -16.07 13.88
N LYS A 72 -25.61 -15.16 14.02
CA LYS A 72 -24.86 -14.94 15.27
C LYS A 72 -25.56 -13.99 16.24
N GLY A 73 -26.65 -13.35 15.86
CA GLY A 73 -27.37 -12.36 16.68
C GLY A 73 -26.68 -11.00 16.77
N TYR A 74 -25.74 -10.71 15.88
CA TYR A 74 -24.97 -9.44 15.87
C TYR A 74 -25.42 -8.46 14.78
N PHE A 75 -26.40 -8.83 13.99
CA PHE A 75 -26.93 -7.95 12.93
C PHE A 75 -27.85 -6.89 13.51
N TYR A 76 -27.51 -5.61 13.28
CA TYR A 76 -28.36 -4.50 13.65
C TYR A 76 -29.17 -3.99 12.46
N LYS A 77 -28.48 -3.47 11.44
CA LYS A 77 -29.14 -2.80 10.29
C LYS A 77 -28.25 -2.84 9.06
N ASN A 78 -28.87 -2.84 7.89
CA ASN A 78 -28.22 -2.61 6.61
C ASN A 78 -28.95 -1.50 5.88
N GLU A 79 -28.26 -0.44 5.50
CA GLU A 79 -28.82 0.70 4.78
C GLU A 79 -28.01 0.98 3.51
N LYS A 80 -28.70 1.40 2.46
CA LYS A 80 -28.04 1.92 1.27
C LYS A 80 -27.53 3.33 1.55
N TYR A 81 -26.25 3.52 1.39
CA TYR A 81 -25.58 4.81 1.56
C TYR A 81 -24.80 5.16 0.30
N THR A 82 -25.15 6.29 -0.32
CA THR A 82 -24.45 6.78 -1.53
C THR A 82 -23.25 7.62 -1.12
N HIS A 83 -22.07 7.17 -1.51
CA HIS A 83 -20.82 7.87 -1.21
C HIS A 83 -19.85 7.77 -2.41
N ARG A 84 -18.81 8.58 -2.38
CA ARG A 84 -17.71 8.48 -3.36
C ARG A 84 -16.88 7.26 -3.03
N TYR A 85 -16.57 6.46 -4.05
CA TYR A 85 -15.70 5.31 -3.94
C TYR A 85 -14.65 5.31 -5.06
N ALA A 86 -13.44 4.86 -4.75
CA ALA A 86 -12.37 4.80 -5.74
C ALA A 86 -12.59 3.66 -6.73
N HIS A 87 -12.48 3.97 -8.02
CA HIS A 87 -12.58 3.00 -9.10
C HIS A 87 -11.32 3.02 -9.96
N CYS A 88 -11.00 1.88 -10.56
CA CYS A 88 -9.91 1.78 -11.51
C CYS A 88 -10.17 2.71 -12.72
N TRP A 89 -9.24 3.60 -13.02
CA TRP A 89 -9.36 4.53 -14.14
C TRP A 89 -9.45 3.84 -15.51
N ARG A 90 -8.97 2.58 -15.62
CA ARG A 90 -8.92 1.81 -16.86
C ARG A 90 -10.18 0.98 -17.11
N CYS A 91 -10.61 0.20 -16.11
CA CYS A 91 -11.72 -0.76 -16.26
C CYS A 91 -12.97 -0.39 -15.48
N GLY A 92 -12.93 0.68 -14.64
CA GLY A 92 -14.09 1.11 -13.86
C GLY A 92 -14.42 0.22 -12.65
N THR A 93 -13.67 -0.85 -12.41
CA THR A 93 -13.91 -1.74 -11.27
C THR A 93 -13.64 -1.01 -9.94
N PRO A 94 -14.49 -1.17 -8.91
CA PRO A 94 -14.22 -0.67 -7.57
C PRO A 94 -12.90 -1.22 -7.04
N LEU A 95 -12.11 -0.37 -6.38
CA LEU A 95 -10.82 -0.78 -5.81
C LEU A 95 -11.03 -1.55 -4.51
N LEU A 96 -10.13 -2.49 -4.24
CA LEU A 96 -10.01 -3.19 -2.97
C LEU A 96 -8.73 -2.75 -2.26
N TYR A 97 -8.82 -2.56 -0.95
CA TYR A 97 -7.65 -2.36 -0.11
C TYR A 97 -7.09 -3.72 0.30
N ARG A 98 -5.79 -3.89 0.07
CA ARG A 98 -5.07 -5.12 0.39
C ARG A 98 -3.67 -4.78 0.89
N GLN A 99 -3.20 -5.48 1.90
CA GLN A 99 -1.80 -5.45 2.28
C GLN A 99 -0.98 -6.24 1.26
N VAL A 100 0.15 -5.68 0.85
CA VAL A 100 1.13 -6.30 -0.03
C VAL A 100 2.53 -5.94 0.44
N ASP A 101 3.46 -6.88 0.27
CA ASP A 101 4.87 -6.61 0.48
C ASP A 101 5.43 -5.97 -0.79
N GLU A 102 5.98 -4.79 -0.63
CA GLU A 102 6.55 -3.97 -1.69
C GLU A 102 7.82 -3.28 -1.18
N TRP A 103 8.66 -2.85 -2.10
CA TRP A 103 9.85 -2.08 -1.76
C TRP A 103 9.54 -0.60 -1.63
N TYR A 104 9.99 -0.02 -0.53
CA TYR A 104 9.78 1.39 -0.21
C TYR A 104 11.10 2.08 0.10
N ILE A 105 11.22 3.33 -0.32
CA ILE A 105 12.23 4.26 0.19
C ILE A 105 11.60 4.96 1.39
N SER A 106 12.23 4.82 2.57
CA SER A 106 11.76 5.51 3.76
C SER A 106 11.98 7.01 3.64
N MET A 107 10.88 7.75 3.67
CA MET A 107 10.91 9.22 3.58
C MET A 107 11.14 9.90 4.93
N ASP A 108 10.99 9.20 6.04
CA ASP A 108 11.19 9.77 7.36
C ASP A 108 12.62 10.28 7.58
N THR A 109 13.59 9.59 7.01
CA THR A 109 15.02 9.98 7.09
C THR A 109 15.41 10.99 6.00
N LEU A 110 14.83 10.89 4.81
CA LEU A 110 15.23 11.67 3.63
C LEU A 110 14.49 12.99 3.49
N ARG A 111 13.28 13.07 3.99
CA ARG A 111 12.37 14.22 3.82
C ARG A 111 13.02 15.56 4.12
N HIS A 112 13.68 15.66 5.26
CA HIS A 112 14.29 16.92 5.69
C HIS A 112 15.47 17.36 4.82
N ASP A 113 16.27 16.41 4.35
CA ASP A 113 17.39 16.68 3.45
C ASP A 113 16.88 17.10 2.07
N MET A 114 15.87 16.43 1.56
CA MET A 114 15.24 16.78 0.29
C MET A 114 14.59 18.18 0.35
N MET A 115 13.89 18.51 1.43
CA MET A 115 13.35 19.86 1.62
C MET A 115 14.45 20.91 1.63
N ARG A 116 15.55 20.68 2.36
CA ARG A 116 16.69 21.60 2.41
C ARG A 116 17.35 21.81 1.04
N VAL A 117 17.45 20.75 0.22
CA VAL A 117 17.95 20.88 -1.15
C VAL A 117 16.98 21.64 -2.03
N SER A 118 15.68 21.34 -1.94
CA SER A 118 14.61 22.02 -2.69
C SER A 118 14.56 23.53 -2.41
N GLU A 119 14.91 23.95 -1.20
CA GLU A 119 14.99 25.36 -0.84
C GLU A 119 16.11 26.13 -1.57
N GLN A 120 17.16 25.42 -2.02
CA GLN A 120 18.31 26.02 -2.71
C GLN A 120 18.11 26.12 -4.24
N ILE A 121 17.05 25.55 -4.77
CA ILE A 121 16.73 25.60 -6.20
C ILE A 121 16.06 26.92 -6.57
N ASP A 122 16.50 27.51 -7.67
CA ASP A 122 15.81 28.63 -8.28
C ASP A 122 14.59 28.14 -9.09
N TRP A 123 13.42 28.26 -8.49
CA TRP A 123 12.17 27.75 -9.06
C TRP A 123 11.57 28.71 -10.10
N VAL A 124 11.30 28.19 -11.29
CA VAL A 124 10.57 28.91 -12.34
C VAL A 124 9.38 28.05 -12.79
N PRO A 125 8.15 28.46 -12.47
CA PRO A 125 7.72 29.63 -11.71
C PRO A 125 7.96 29.46 -10.19
N THR A 126 8.06 30.58 -9.48
CA THR A 126 8.41 30.63 -8.04
C THR A 126 7.47 29.84 -7.14
N PHE A 127 6.18 29.74 -7.48
CA PHE A 127 5.20 28.97 -6.70
C PHE A 127 5.50 27.46 -6.67
N GLY A 128 6.34 26.96 -7.58
CA GLY A 128 6.78 25.57 -7.60
C GLY A 128 7.45 25.16 -6.30
N LYS A 129 8.22 26.06 -5.70
CA LYS A 129 8.91 25.84 -4.41
C LYS A 129 7.95 25.48 -3.28
N GLU A 130 6.90 26.27 -3.10
CA GLU A 130 5.92 26.07 -2.04
C GLU A 130 5.18 24.74 -2.21
N ARG A 131 4.81 24.38 -3.45
CA ARG A 131 4.14 23.12 -3.75
C ARG A 131 5.04 21.90 -3.51
N GLU A 132 6.30 22.01 -3.89
CA GLU A 132 7.27 20.93 -3.67
C GLU A 132 7.52 20.69 -2.18
N LEU A 133 7.72 21.77 -1.42
CA LEU A 133 7.93 21.68 0.03
C LEU A 133 6.69 21.13 0.75
N ASP A 134 5.49 21.54 0.35
CA ASP A 134 4.25 20.99 0.89
C ASP A 134 4.10 19.50 0.55
N TRP A 135 4.41 19.11 -0.69
CA TRP A 135 4.37 17.70 -1.09
C TRP A 135 5.36 16.86 -0.31
N LEU A 136 6.63 17.29 -0.20
CA LEU A 136 7.65 16.59 0.58
C LEU A 136 7.28 16.46 2.05
N LYS A 137 6.71 17.50 2.64
CA LYS A 137 6.26 17.50 4.04
C LYS A 137 5.20 16.44 4.31
N ASN A 138 4.28 16.23 3.37
CA ASN A 138 3.15 15.33 3.50
C ASN A 138 3.36 13.97 2.81
N MET A 139 4.49 13.78 2.13
CA MET A 139 4.80 12.56 1.42
C MET A 139 5.00 11.38 2.39
N HIS A 140 4.30 10.28 2.13
CA HIS A 140 4.55 8.99 2.78
C HIS A 140 5.79 8.31 2.19
N ASP A 141 6.16 7.14 2.74
CA ASP A 141 7.21 6.32 2.17
C ASP A 141 6.96 6.07 0.68
N TRP A 142 8.01 6.16 -0.12
CA TRP A 142 7.89 6.08 -1.56
C TRP A 142 7.98 4.63 -2.04
N MET A 143 6.84 4.08 -2.50
CA MET A 143 6.79 2.77 -3.11
C MET A 143 7.46 2.78 -4.47
N ILE A 144 8.52 2.00 -4.63
CA ILE A 144 9.33 1.91 -5.85
C ILE A 144 9.11 0.62 -6.64
N SER A 145 8.57 -0.42 -6.02
CA SER A 145 8.20 -1.67 -6.69
C SER A 145 6.76 -1.65 -7.19
N LYS A 146 6.46 -2.46 -8.18
CA LYS A 146 5.11 -2.64 -8.72
C LYS A 146 4.93 -4.08 -9.21
N LYS A 147 3.92 -4.76 -8.70
CA LYS A 147 3.48 -6.07 -9.21
C LYS A 147 2.71 -5.91 -10.51
N ARG A 148 3.45 -5.65 -11.59
CA ARG A 148 2.89 -5.42 -12.92
C ARG A 148 3.80 -6.02 -13.97
N TYR A 149 3.25 -6.64 -15.01
CA TYR A 149 4.01 -7.02 -16.20
C TYR A 149 4.67 -5.79 -16.81
N TRP A 150 5.88 -5.91 -17.30
CA TRP A 150 6.69 -4.82 -17.79
C TRP A 150 7.01 -3.74 -16.73
N GLY A 151 7.09 -4.14 -15.49
CA GLY A 151 7.72 -3.33 -14.45
C GLY A 151 9.21 -3.20 -14.68
N LEU A 152 9.83 -2.16 -14.12
CA LEU A 152 11.28 -2.09 -14.08
C LEU A 152 11.77 -3.12 -13.06
N ALA A 153 12.76 -3.93 -13.45
CA ALA A 153 13.48 -4.77 -12.50
C ALA A 153 14.24 -3.86 -11.53
N LEU A 154 14.05 -4.09 -10.24
CA LEU A 154 14.82 -3.41 -9.22
C LEU A 154 16.12 -4.18 -8.98
N PRO A 155 17.27 -3.49 -8.85
CA PRO A 155 18.55 -4.15 -8.62
C PRO A 155 18.69 -4.57 -7.15
N ILE A 156 17.71 -5.30 -6.65
CA ILE A 156 17.60 -5.75 -5.27
C ILE A 156 17.58 -7.27 -5.24
N TRP A 157 18.51 -7.86 -4.51
CA TRP A 157 18.63 -9.31 -4.30
C TRP A 157 18.22 -9.64 -2.87
N GLU A 158 17.17 -10.42 -2.73
CA GLU A 158 16.70 -10.91 -1.44
C GLU A 158 17.27 -12.30 -1.14
N TYR A 159 17.69 -12.51 0.11
CA TYR A 159 18.19 -13.78 0.60
C TYR A 159 17.12 -14.54 1.40
N PRO A 160 17.25 -15.88 1.51
CA PRO A 160 16.27 -16.69 2.26
C PRO A 160 16.15 -16.33 3.75
N ASP A 161 17.15 -15.67 4.31
CA ASP A 161 17.15 -15.19 5.71
C ASP A 161 16.46 -13.83 5.89
N GLY A 162 15.91 -13.25 4.80
CA GLY A 162 15.23 -11.96 4.80
C GLY A 162 16.16 -10.75 4.70
N THR A 163 17.48 -10.96 4.55
CA THR A 163 18.42 -9.89 4.22
C THR A 163 18.37 -9.56 2.74
N PHE A 164 18.86 -8.39 2.35
CA PHE A 164 18.91 -7.99 0.95
C PHE A 164 20.15 -7.14 0.65
N GLU A 165 20.50 -7.10 -0.61
CA GLU A 165 21.54 -6.22 -1.15
C GLU A 165 21.02 -5.46 -2.36
N VAL A 166 21.51 -4.23 -2.51
CA VAL A 166 21.21 -3.39 -3.67
C VAL A 166 22.46 -3.26 -4.51
N ILE A 167 22.40 -3.63 -5.78
CA ILE A 167 23.52 -3.52 -6.72
C ILE A 167 23.40 -2.18 -7.44
N GLY A 168 24.42 -1.33 -7.26
CA GLY A 168 24.38 0.05 -7.73
C GLY A 168 24.94 0.29 -9.13
N SER A 169 25.68 -0.66 -9.70
CA SER A 169 26.31 -0.49 -11.01
C SER A 169 26.49 -1.81 -11.77
N TYR A 170 26.78 -1.68 -13.07
CA TYR A 170 27.14 -2.80 -13.95
C TYR A 170 28.43 -3.50 -13.52
N GLU A 171 29.40 -2.71 -13.11
CA GLU A 171 30.70 -3.21 -12.63
C GLU A 171 30.53 -4.06 -11.39
N GLU A 172 29.75 -3.59 -10.42
CA GLU A 172 29.41 -4.33 -9.21
C GLU A 172 28.65 -5.62 -9.53
N LEU A 173 27.66 -5.57 -10.45
CA LEU A 173 26.92 -6.74 -10.87
C LEU A 173 27.86 -7.77 -11.54
N LYS A 174 28.79 -7.32 -12.38
CA LYS A 174 29.77 -8.18 -13.04
C LYS A 174 30.68 -8.91 -12.08
N GLU A 175 31.15 -8.21 -11.06
CA GLU A 175 32.02 -8.78 -10.02
C GLU A 175 31.32 -9.87 -9.20
N ARG A 176 30.01 -9.75 -9.03
CA ARG A 176 29.20 -10.68 -8.23
C ARG A 176 28.51 -11.79 -9.05
N ALA A 177 28.45 -11.65 -10.37
CA ALA A 177 27.82 -12.63 -11.24
C ALA A 177 28.59 -13.96 -11.21
N VAL A 178 27.89 -15.04 -10.87
CA VAL A 178 28.46 -16.39 -10.83
C VAL A 178 28.48 -17.02 -12.21
N GLU A 179 27.45 -16.73 -13.04
CA GLU A 179 27.31 -17.24 -14.39
C GLU A 179 26.40 -16.31 -15.21
N GLY A 180 26.33 -16.52 -16.51
CA GLY A 180 25.40 -15.84 -17.41
C GLY A 180 25.82 -14.41 -17.82
N TRP A 181 26.91 -13.88 -17.31
CA TRP A 181 27.35 -12.52 -17.62
C TRP A 181 27.62 -12.30 -19.10
N GLU A 182 28.20 -13.28 -19.77
CA GLU A 182 28.57 -13.19 -21.20
C GLU A 182 27.35 -13.13 -22.13
N GLN A 183 26.20 -13.60 -21.65
CA GLN A 183 24.93 -13.57 -22.36
C GLN A 183 24.08 -12.33 -22.02
N PHE A 184 24.50 -11.58 -21.00
CA PHE A 184 23.80 -10.41 -20.54
C PHE A 184 24.11 -9.21 -21.43
N ASP A 185 23.12 -8.75 -22.18
CA ASP A 185 23.24 -7.64 -23.13
C ASP A 185 22.91 -6.26 -22.52
N GLY A 186 22.56 -6.22 -21.23
CA GLY A 186 22.16 -5.00 -20.54
C GLY A 186 20.76 -4.49 -20.88
N HIS A 187 20.03 -5.18 -21.75
CA HIS A 187 18.72 -4.78 -22.26
C HIS A 187 17.62 -5.77 -21.90
N THR A 188 17.97 -6.96 -21.43
CA THR A 188 17.00 -8.00 -21.05
C THR A 188 16.63 -7.82 -19.59
N PRO A 189 15.51 -7.19 -19.27
CA PRO A 189 15.14 -6.86 -17.89
C PRO A 189 14.50 -8.03 -17.14
N HIS A 190 14.32 -9.19 -17.78
CA HIS A 190 13.50 -10.26 -17.23
C HIS A 190 14.09 -11.64 -17.47
#